data_9f4288241a0fe8def5a463055c3c9d0d
#
_entry.id   9f4288241a0fe8def5a463055c3c9d0d
#
_cell.length_a   1.000
_cell.length_b   1.000
_cell.length_c   1.000
_cell.angle_alpha   90.00
_cell.angle_beta   90.00
_cell.angle_gamma   90.00
#
_symmetry.space_group_name_H-M   'P 1'
#
loop_
_entity.id
_entity.type
_entity.pdbx_description
1 polymer ?
#
loop_
_entity_poly.entity_id
_entity_poly.type
_entity_poly.pdbx_seq_one_letter_code
_entity_poly.pdbx_strand_id
1 'polypeptide(L)'
;NKENTGFSLAREVLNPAIILISFFIGFFRMSNYWDFPIYYVVSGAVILFTNMVVYNFKGKAIFAITGLQGIFVMGASILVSLPFMLNFEKIATVLCLAEAHTPLNQLIILWGLPIFIIFSYICFMITDIIKNRNDYPGRPEDNKGQKKETLLRRIFSGLAPSDLFIITLGLCAAGLVLLPELVYVQDIYSGDYKRANTMFKLTYQAFILFGICIGYILLRLMVYGGTWKRIRYSLAGLVLFAMTVCYAQNAVGAWYGNIFKPSGYEGLDA
;
A
#
# COMPACT_ATOMS: atom_id res chain seq x y z
N ASN A 1 -20.27 -15.09 -7.11
CA ASN A 1 -21.71 -14.80 -7.27
C ASN A 1 -22.45 -15.04 -5.95
N LYS A 2 -22.53 -13.98 -5.11
CA LYS A 2 -23.30 -13.99 -3.84
C LYS A 2 -24.77 -13.60 -4.04
N GLU A 3 -25.28 -13.63 -5.28
CA GLU A 3 -26.69 -13.25 -5.54
C GLU A 3 -27.72 -14.21 -4.93
N ASN A 4 -27.31 -15.41 -4.49
CA ASN A 4 -28.23 -16.45 -3.96
C ASN A 4 -28.04 -16.84 -2.48
N THR A 5 -27.08 -16.22 -1.77
CA THR A 5 -27.02 -16.41 -0.31
C THR A 5 -27.52 -15.13 0.33
N GLY A 6 -28.64 -15.19 1.07
CA GLY A 6 -29.25 -14.04 1.73
C GLY A 6 -28.21 -13.19 2.45
N PHE A 7 -28.24 -11.87 2.24
CA PHE A 7 -27.35 -10.91 2.90
C PHE A 7 -27.49 -11.05 4.42
N SER A 8 -26.41 -11.40 5.10
CA SER A 8 -26.32 -11.41 6.56
C SER A 8 -25.18 -10.51 7.00
N LEU A 9 -25.52 -9.41 7.64
CA LEU A 9 -24.54 -8.45 8.17
C LEU A 9 -23.53 -9.12 9.11
N ALA A 10 -24.02 -10.02 9.98
CA ALA A 10 -23.15 -10.77 10.89
C ALA A 10 -22.10 -11.60 10.13
N ARG A 11 -22.49 -12.24 9.02
CA ARG A 11 -21.59 -13.05 8.19
C ARG A 11 -20.52 -12.20 7.50
N GLU A 12 -20.86 -10.98 7.08
CA GLU A 12 -19.91 -10.08 6.44
C GLU A 12 -18.91 -9.47 7.43
N VAL A 13 -19.37 -9.12 8.63
CA VAL A 13 -18.54 -8.55 9.69
C VAL A 13 -17.70 -9.63 10.38
N LEU A 14 -18.28 -10.80 10.67
CA LEU A 14 -17.58 -11.94 11.29
C LEU A 14 -16.88 -12.85 10.29
N ASN A 15 -16.52 -12.32 9.13
CA ASN A 15 -15.72 -13.04 8.15
C ASN A 15 -14.34 -13.38 8.75
N PRO A 16 -13.82 -14.62 8.61
CA PRO A 16 -12.51 -15.01 9.13
C PRO A 16 -11.36 -14.06 8.73
N ALA A 17 -11.39 -13.53 7.50
CA ALA A 17 -10.38 -12.55 7.06
C ALA A 17 -10.46 -11.24 7.86
N ILE A 18 -11.68 -10.75 8.16
CA ILE A 18 -11.87 -9.53 8.97
C ILE A 18 -11.41 -9.76 10.40
N ILE A 19 -11.69 -10.92 10.98
CA ILE A 19 -11.22 -11.30 12.31
C ILE A 19 -9.70 -11.35 12.36
N LEU A 20 -9.07 -11.97 11.35
CA LEU A 20 -7.61 -12.08 11.26
C LEU A 20 -6.95 -10.71 11.10
N ILE A 21 -7.51 -9.82 10.25
CA ILE A 21 -7.06 -8.43 10.12
C ILE A 21 -7.15 -7.72 11.47
N SER A 22 -8.25 -7.86 12.19
CA SER A 22 -8.45 -7.25 13.51
C SER A 22 -7.38 -7.67 14.51
N PHE A 23 -7.04 -8.96 14.51
CA PHE A 23 -5.98 -9.51 15.36
C PHE A 23 -4.62 -8.87 15.05
N PHE A 24 -4.22 -8.84 13.77
CA PHE A 24 -2.93 -8.26 13.38
C PHE A 24 -2.87 -6.74 13.64
N ILE A 25 -3.95 -6.01 13.37
CA ILE A 25 -4.02 -4.58 13.68
C ILE A 25 -3.89 -4.34 15.19
N GLY A 26 -4.50 -5.18 16.03
CA GLY A 26 -4.32 -5.15 17.50
C GLY A 26 -2.89 -5.47 17.92
N PHE A 27 -2.25 -6.45 17.27
CA PHE A 27 -0.85 -6.81 17.50
C PHE A 27 0.10 -5.66 17.14
N PHE A 28 -0.11 -4.99 16.00
CA PHE A 28 0.68 -3.82 15.63
C PHE A 28 0.58 -2.70 16.68
N ARG A 29 -0.59 -2.51 17.27
CA ARG A 29 -0.78 -1.51 18.32
C ARG A 29 0.07 -1.77 19.57
N MET A 30 0.39 -3.04 19.85
CA MET A 30 1.25 -3.44 20.98
C MET A 30 2.74 -3.41 20.63
N SER A 31 3.10 -3.77 19.38
CA SER A 31 4.49 -3.92 18.95
C SER A 31 5.08 -2.62 18.43
N ASN A 32 4.38 -1.95 17.52
CA ASN A 32 4.77 -0.65 16.97
C ASN A 32 3.52 0.21 16.72
N TYR A 33 3.30 1.15 17.60
CA TYR A 33 2.10 2.00 17.55
C TYR A 33 1.90 2.71 16.20
N TRP A 34 2.97 3.01 15.47
CA TRP A 34 2.88 3.64 14.14
C TRP A 34 2.34 2.71 13.07
N ASP A 35 2.59 1.40 13.17
CA ASP A 35 2.07 0.42 12.22
C ASP A 35 0.55 0.28 12.35
N PHE A 36 0.01 0.49 13.55
CA PHE A 36 -1.42 0.42 13.78
C PHE A 36 -2.23 1.34 12.85
N PRO A 37 -2.07 2.68 12.83
CA PRO A 37 -2.85 3.56 11.96
C PRO A 37 -2.55 3.30 10.48
N ILE A 38 -1.30 3.00 10.12
CA ILE A 38 -0.89 2.77 8.73
C ILE A 38 -1.63 1.55 8.17
N TYR A 39 -1.49 0.40 8.82
CA TYR A 39 -2.10 -0.84 8.34
C TYR A 39 -3.62 -0.88 8.55
N TYR A 40 -4.16 -0.12 9.50
CA TYR A 40 -5.60 0.08 9.59
C TYR A 40 -6.15 0.78 8.33
N VAL A 41 -5.52 1.85 7.87
CA VAL A 41 -5.92 2.56 6.64
C VAL A 41 -5.70 1.68 5.40
N VAL A 42 -4.56 0.99 5.29
CA VAL A 42 -4.28 0.07 4.18
C VAL A 42 -5.33 -1.05 4.14
N SER A 43 -5.61 -1.68 5.27
CA SER A 43 -6.65 -2.73 5.37
C SER A 43 -8.03 -2.19 5.02
N GLY A 44 -8.38 -1.00 5.50
CA GLY A 44 -9.64 -0.32 5.17
C GLY A 44 -9.80 -0.07 3.67
N ALA A 45 -8.75 0.36 2.98
CA ALA A 45 -8.74 0.54 1.54
C ALA A 45 -8.92 -0.80 0.80
N VAL A 46 -8.20 -1.85 1.23
CA VAL A 46 -8.34 -3.21 0.65
C VAL A 46 -9.75 -3.75 0.86
N ILE A 47 -10.33 -3.60 2.06
CA ILE A 47 -11.70 -4.01 2.37
C ILE A 47 -12.70 -3.27 1.46
N LEU A 48 -12.54 -1.94 1.30
CA LEU A 48 -13.38 -1.13 0.44
C LEU A 48 -13.37 -1.64 -1.00
N PHE A 49 -12.18 -1.79 -1.59
CA PHE A 49 -12.06 -2.26 -2.98
C PHE A 49 -12.55 -3.70 -3.15
N THR A 50 -12.30 -4.58 -2.17
CA THR A 50 -12.85 -5.94 -2.17
C THR A 50 -14.38 -5.91 -2.19
N ASN A 51 -15.00 -5.10 -1.34
CA ASN A 51 -16.44 -4.93 -1.32
C ASN A 51 -16.97 -4.34 -2.64
N MET A 52 -16.28 -3.37 -3.23
CA MET A 52 -16.63 -2.84 -4.55
C MET A 52 -16.68 -3.94 -5.61
N VAL A 53 -15.68 -4.81 -5.66
CA VAL A 53 -15.63 -5.94 -6.61
C VAL A 53 -16.71 -6.98 -6.31
N VAL A 54 -16.84 -7.40 -5.05
CA VAL A 54 -17.80 -8.44 -4.63
C VAL A 54 -19.26 -8.04 -4.89
N TYR A 55 -19.58 -6.77 -4.63
CA TYR A 55 -20.94 -6.24 -4.81
C TYR A 55 -21.16 -5.55 -6.17
N ASN A 56 -20.26 -5.79 -7.15
CA ASN A 56 -20.37 -5.26 -8.51
C ASN A 56 -20.62 -3.75 -8.58
N PHE A 57 -20.01 -2.96 -7.69
CA PHE A 57 -20.19 -1.50 -7.62
C PHE A 57 -21.65 -1.03 -7.49
N LYS A 58 -22.53 -1.91 -6.99
CA LYS A 58 -23.94 -1.57 -6.82
C LYS A 58 -24.22 -0.99 -5.44
N GLY A 59 -24.53 0.30 -5.43
CA GLY A 59 -25.22 0.97 -4.34
C GLY A 59 -24.37 1.52 -3.20
N LYS A 60 -25.00 2.38 -2.42
CA LYS A 60 -24.41 3.01 -1.22
C LYS A 60 -24.13 2.01 -0.08
N ALA A 61 -24.70 0.82 -0.14
CA ALA A 61 -24.52 -0.26 0.84
C ALA A 61 -23.04 -0.68 0.98
N ILE A 62 -22.22 -0.58 -0.09
CA ILE A 62 -20.79 -0.90 -0.06
C ILE A 62 -20.07 -0.07 1.00
N PHE A 63 -20.32 1.24 1.03
CA PHE A 63 -19.70 2.13 2.02
C PHE A 63 -20.18 1.83 3.45
N ALA A 64 -21.46 1.50 3.62
CA ALA A 64 -22.01 1.12 4.91
C ALA A 64 -21.38 -0.19 5.42
N ILE A 65 -21.28 -1.23 4.58
CA ILE A 65 -20.66 -2.50 4.93
C ILE A 65 -19.16 -2.30 5.26
N THR A 66 -18.44 -1.56 4.42
CA THR A 66 -17.02 -1.25 4.66
C THR A 66 -16.83 -0.49 5.97
N GLY A 67 -17.70 0.50 6.23
CA GLY A 67 -17.69 1.25 7.49
C GLY A 67 -17.91 0.36 8.71
N LEU A 68 -18.90 -0.54 8.66
CA LEU A 68 -19.17 -1.50 9.74
C LEU A 68 -18.01 -2.49 9.96
N GLN A 69 -17.42 -2.99 8.88
CA GLN A 69 -16.21 -3.83 8.97
C GLN A 69 -15.04 -3.05 9.56
N GLY A 70 -14.83 -1.79 9.16
CA GLY A 70 -13.81 -0.92 9.73
C GLY A 70 -14.02 -0.66 11.23
N ILE A 71 -15.25 -0.35 11.65
CA ILE A 71 -15.61 -0.17 13.06
C ILE A 71 -15.34 -1.49 13.85
N PHE A 72 -15.72 -2.63 13.29
CA PHE A 72 -15.44 -3.93 13.91
C PHE A 72 -13.94 -4.19 14.04
N VAL A 73 -13.16 -3.96 12.98
CA VAL A 73 -11.68 -4.09 13.02
C VAL A 73 -11.09 -3.20 14.10
N MET A 74 -11.53 -1.94 14.20
CA MET A 74 -11.07 -1.02 15.24
C MET A 74 -11.42 -1.53 16.64
N GLY A 75 -12.67 -1.89 16.89
CA GLY A 75 -13.13 -2.37 18.19
C GLY A 75 -12.42 -3.66 18.62
N ALA A 76 -12.34 -4.64 17.72
CA ALA A 76 -11.67 -5.89 17.98
C ALA A 76 -10.15 -5.72 18.21
N SER A 77 -9.50 -4.84 17.44
CA SER A 77 -8.07 -4.52 17.63
C SER A 77 -7.78 -3.85 18.98
N ILE A 78 -8.71 -3.01 19.46
CA ILE A 78 -8.63 -2.41 20.80
C ILE A 78 -8.73 -3.51 21.85
N LEU A 79 -9.66 -4.45 21.73
CA LEU A 79 -9.81 -5.56 22.68
C LEU A 79 -8.55 -6.44 22.72
N VAL A 80 -7.96 -6.78 21.56
CA VAL A 80 -6.71 -7.55 21.48
C VAL A 80 -5.56 -6.83 22.19
N SER A 81 -5.44 -5.51 21.99
CA SER A 81 -4.35 -4.72 22.56
C SER A 81 -4.61 -4.24 24.01
N LEU A 82 -5.82 -4.44 24.54
CA LEU A 82 -6.23 -3.87 25.82
C LEU A 82 -5.30 -4.23 27.00
N PRO A 83 -4.87 -5.50 27.19
CA PRO A 83 -3.99 -5.85 28.32
C PRO A 83 -2.68 -5.08 28.32
N PHE A 84 -2.12 -4.83 27.13
CA PHE A 84 -0.91 -4.02 26.98
C PHE A 84 -1.17 -2.54 27.23
N MET A 85 -2.25 -2.00 26.63
CA MET A 85 -2.55 -0.57 26.67
C MET A 85 -2.92 -0.05 28.06
N LEU A 86 -3.43 -0.91 28.94
CA LEU A 86 -3.75 -0.55 30.32
C LEU A 86 -2.49 -0.26 31.16
N ASN A 87 -1.34 -0.80 30.77
CA ASN A 87 -0.08 -0.66 31.48
C ASN A 87 0.96 0.18 30.71
N PHE A 88 0.59 0.74 29.56
CA PHE A 88 1.51 1.47 28.68
C PHE A 88 1.30 2.98 28.76
N GLU A 89 2.35 3.71 29.13
CA GLU A 89 2.37 5.17 29.10
C GLU A 89 2.67 5.71 27.69
N LYS A 90 1.82 6.60 27.20
CA LYS A 90 1.98 7.19 25.86
C LYS A 90 2.99 8.33 25.90
N ILE A 91 4.01 8.24 25.05
CA ILE A 91 5.08 9.25 24.95
C ILE A 91 4.68 10.41 24.02
N ALA A 92 3.88 10.13 22.97
CA ALA A 92 3.52 11.11 21.92
C ALA A 92 2.02 11.09 21.68
N THR A 93 1.35 12.25 21.78
CA THR A 93 -0.12 12.33 21.71
C THR A 93 -0.65 13.49 20.87
N VAL A 94 0.17 14.45 20.48
CA VAL A 94 -0.28 15.68 19.82
C VAL A 94 0.00 15.62 18.33
N LEU A 95 -1.06 15.75 17.54
CA LEU A 95 -0.96 15.89 16.09
C LEU A 95 -0.78 17.38 15.73
N CYS A 96 0.26 17.70 14.99
CA CYS A 96 0.60 19.04 14.57
C CYS A 96 0.64 19.15 13.05
N LEU A 97 0.40 20.35 12.52
CA LEU A 97 0.62 20.66 11.11
C LEU A 97 2.11 20.83 10.82
N ALA A 98 2.57 20.36 9.67
CA ALA A 98 3.95 20.53 9.24
C ALA A 98 4.21 22.00 8.86
N GLU A 99 5.15 22.64 9.52
CA GLU A 99 5.60 24.00 9.22
C GLU A 99 6.74 24.03 8.19
N ALA A 100 7.57 22.99 8.19
CA ALA A 100 8.66 22.79 7.25
C ALA A 100 8.36 21.63 6.30
N HIS A 101 8.75 21.77 5.04
CA HIS A 101 8.49 20.80 3.98
C HIS A 101 9.79 20.32 3.36
N THR A 102 9.80 19.10 2.85
CA THR A 102 10.93 18.57 2.08
C THR A 102 11.01 19.30 0.73
N PRO A 103 12.16 19.83 0.32
CA PRO A 103 12.32 20.42 -0.99
C PRO A 103 11.91 19.47 -2.11
N LEU A 104 11.18 19.98 -3.11
CA LEU A 104 10.59 19.16 -4.18
C LEU A 104 11.62 18.31 -4.93
N ASN A 105 12.82 18.85 -5.16
CA ASN A 105 13.92 18.10 -5.79
C ASN A 105 14.34 16.89 -4.98
N GLN A 106 14.37 16.99 -3.64
CA GLN A 106 14.69 15.86 -2.78
C GLN A 106 13.56 14.81 -2.78
N LEU A 107 12.28 15.23 -2.72
CA LEU A 107 11.15 14.33 -2.86
C LEU A 107 11.18 13.56 -4.19
N ILE A 108 11.51 14.24 -5.29
CA ILE A 108 11.60 13.60 -6.61
C ILE A 108 12.79 12.62 -6.64
N ILE A 109 13.92 12.96 -6.09
CA ILE A 109 15.09 12.06 -6.06
C ILE A 109 14.79 10.79 -5.25
N LEU A 110 14.16 10.94 -4.09
CA LEU A 110 13.89 9.82 -3.19
C LEU A 110 12.71 8.95 -3.65
N TRP A 111 11.61 9.59 -4.07
CA TRP A 111 10.32 8.93 -4.27
C TRP A 111 9.80 9.00 -5.71
N GLY A 112 10.45 9.77 -6.59
CA GLY A 112 9.98 9.98 -7.95
C GLY A 112 9.93 8.67 -8.75
N LEU A 113 10.94 7.82 -8.67
CA LEU A 113 10.97 6.55 -9.41
C LEU A 113 9.84 5.59 -8.96
N PRO A 114 9.67 5.23 -7.68
CA PRO A 114 8.58 4.36 -7.26
C PRO A 114 7.20 4.95 -7.58
N ILE A 115 6.98 6.22 -7.36
CA ILE A 115 5.72 6.89 -7.69
C ILE A 115 5.47 6.83 -9.20
N PHE A 116 6.46 7.12 -10.03
CA PHE A 116 6.37 7.04 -11.49
C PHE A 116 6.00 5.63 -11.97
N ILE A 117 6.61 4.58 -11.40
CA ILE A 117 6.31 3.19 -11.74
C ILE A 117 4.84 2.86 -11.43
N ILE A 118 4.34 3.22 -10.23
CA ILE A 118 2.95 2.98 -9.83
C ILE A 118 1.97 3.70 -10.77
N PHE A 119 2.16 5.00 -10.99
CA PHE A 119 1.26 5.76 -11.85
C PHE A 119 1.32 5.31 -13.31
N SER A 120 2.50 4.96 -13.82
CA SER A 120 2.65 4.39 -15.16
C SER A 120 1.92 3.06 -15.29
N TYR A 121 1.97 2.20 -14.26
CA TYR A 121 1.24 0.95 -14.24
C TYR A 121 -0.28 1.16 -14.22
N ILE A 122 -0.77 2.10 -13.41
CA ILE A 122 -2.19 2.49 -13.39
C ILE A 122 -2.64 2.95 -14.78
N CYS A 123 -1.90 3.86 -15.41
CA CYS A 123 -2.19 4.35 -16.76
C CYS A 123 -2.18 3.22 -17.80
N PHE A 124 -1.20 2.31 -17.69
CA PHE A 124 -1.11 1.14 -18.56
C PHE A 124 -2.34 0.25 -18.43
N MET A 125 -2.73 -0.12 -17.21
CA MET A 125 -3.89 -0.98 -16.95
C MET A 125 -5.20 -0.34 -17.42
N ILE A 126 -5.41 0.95 -17.13
CA ILE A 126 -6.60 1.69 -17.57
C ILE A 126 -6.66 1.71 -19.11
N THR A 127 -5.54 2.02 -19.76
CA THR A 127 -5.47 2.08 -21.23
C THR A 127 -5.73 0.72 -21.86
N ASP A 128 -5.18 -0.32 -21.29
CA ASP A 128 -5.36 -1.70 -21.75
C ASP A 128 -6.83 -2.14 -21.64
N ILE A 129 -7.48 -1.90 -20.49
CA ILE A 129 -8.91 -2.19 -20.28
C ILE A 129 -9.80 -1.40 -21.26
N ILE A 130 -9.42 -0.14 -21.58
CA ILE A 130 -10.19 0.67 -22.52
C ILE A 130 -10.02 0.17 -23.94
N LYS A 131 -8.81 -0.21 -24.36
CA LYS A 131 -8.50 -0.67 -25.73
C LYS A 131 -8.98 -2.08 -26.01
N ASN A 132 -8.73 -3.02 -25.08
CA ASN A 132 -8.99 -4.44 -25.27
C ASN A 132 -10.39 -4.83 -24.76
N ARG A 133 -11.40 -4.05 -25.15
CA ARG A 133 -12.78 -4.15 -24.67
C ARG A 133 -13.38 -5.56 -24.75
N ASN A 134 -12.94 -6.39 -25.70
CA ASN A 134 -13.55 -7.67 -26.01
C ASN A 134 -12.97 -8.87 -25.23
N ASP A 135 -11.79 -8.72 -24.64
CA ASP A 135 -11.00 -9.85 -24.12
C ASP A 135 -11.05 -10.00 -22.59
N TYR A 136 -11.75 -9.10 -21.87
CA TYR A 136 -11.81 -9.18 -20.40
C TYR A 136 -12.96 -10.05 -19.89
N PRO A 137 -12.68 -11.03 -19.00
CA PRO A 137 -13.71 -11.85 -18.36
C PRO A 137 -14.57 -10.97 -17.43
N GLY A 138 -15.89 -11.06 -17.57
CA GLY A 138 -16.86 -10.30 -16.76
C GLY A 138 -17.67 -9.28 -17.56
N ARG A 139 -17.57 -9.31 -18.85
CA ARG A 139 -18.44 -8.54 -19.75
C ARG A 139 -19.91 -8.93 -19.52
N PRO A 140 -20.78 -7.98 -19.15
CA PRO A 140 -22.21 -8.20 -19.36
C PRO A 140 -22.43 -8.33 -20.87
N GLU A 141 -23.05 -9.42 -21.33
CA GLU A 141 -23.49 -9.51 -22.73
C GLU A 141 -24.24 -8.22 -23.10
N ASP A 142 -23.92 -7.65 -24.27
CA ASP A 142 -24.56 -6.44 -24.81
C ASP A 142 -26.04 -6.73 -25.05
N ASN A 143 -26.83 -6.85 -23.99
CA ASN A 143 -28.28 -6.83 -24.06
C ASN A 143 -28.70 -5.40 -24.40
N LYS A 144 -29.19 -5.24 -25.63
CA LYS A 144 -29.81 -4.00 -26.15
C LYS A 144 -30.89 -3.53 -25.16
N GLY A 145 -30.52 -2.67 -24.20
CA GLY A 145 -31.45 -2.15 -23.19
C GLY A 145 -30.82 -1.83 -21.82
N GLN A 146 -29.58 -2.22 -21.56
CA GLN A 146 -28.92 -1.88 -20.27
C GLN A 146 -28.35 -0.45 -20.28
N LYS A 147 -28.57 0.27 -19.17
CA LYS A 147 -27.97 1.58 -18.90
C LYS A 147 -26.45 1.55 -19.17
N LYS A 148 -25.92 2.56 -19.87
CA LYS A 148 -24.48 2.73 -20.09
C LYS A 148 -23.71 2.53 -18.78
N GLU A 149 -22.86 1.53 -18.77
CA GLU A 149 -21.98 1.23 -17.64
C GLU A 149 -21.05 2.42 -17.38
N THR A 150 -20.92 2.84 -16.12
CA THR A 150 -20.01 3.95 -15.78
C THR A 150 -18.56 3.53 -16.03
N LEU A 151 -17.72 4.47 -16.49
CA LEU A 151 -16.30 4.23 -16.79
C LEU A 151 -15.57 3.61 -15.57
N LEU A 152 -15.86 4.11 -14.37
CA LEU A 152 -15.30 3.56 -13.13
C LEU A 152 -15.62 2.09 -12.95
N ARG A 153 -16.90 1.70 -13.08
CA ARG A 153 -17.30 0.30 -12.95
C ARG A 153 -16.57 -0.58 -13.96
N ARG A 154 -16.42 -0.11 -15.18
CA ARG A 154 -15.71 -0.82 -16.24
C ARG A 154 -14.23 -1.03 -15.91
N ILE A 155 -13.53 0.00 -15.41
CA ILE A 155 -12.12 -0.09 -15.02
C ILE A 155 -11.96 -1.12 -13.91
N PHE A 156 -12.73 -1.01 -12.85
CA PHE A 156 -12.58 -1.90 -11.68
C PHE A 156 -13.02 -3.34 -11.95
N SER A 157 -14.03 -3.57 -12.79
CA SER A 157 -14.44 -4.93 -13.18
C SER A 157 -13.45 -5.60 -14.14
N GLY A 158 -12.65 -4.82 -14.86
CA GLY A 158 -11.60 -5.31 -15.75
C GLY A 158 -10.27 -5.60 -15.07
N LEU A 159 -10.05 -5.11 -13.83
CA LEU A 159 -8.82 -5.38 -13.08
C LEU A 159 -8.85 -6.76 -12.43
N ALA A 160 -7.75 -7.51 -12.53
CA ALA A 160 -7.57 -8.69 -11.70
C ALA A 160 -7.50 -8.28 -10.21
N PRO A 161 -7.98 -9.10 -9.27
CA PRO A 161 -7.92 -8.78 -7.83
C PRO A 161 -6.51 -8.45 -7.34
N SER A 162 -5.48 -9.14 -7.87
CA SER A 162 -4.09 -8.87 -7.56
C SER A 162 -3.62 -7.50 -8.07
N ASP A 163 -4.02 -7.11 -9.30
CA ASP A 163 -3.67 -5.80 -9.86
C ASP A 163 -4.32 -4.68 -9.04
N LEU A 164 -5.59 -4.85 -8.66
CA LEU A 164 -6.31 -3.91 -7.80
C LEU A 164 -5.65 -3.77 -6.42
N PHE A 165 -5.25 -4.90 -5.82
CA PHE A 165 -4.55 -4.90 -4.53
C PHE A 165 -3.23 -4.12 -4.60
N ILE A 166 -2.42 -4.36 -5.63
CA ILE A 166 -1.13 -3.68 -5.84
C ILE A 166 -1.31 -2.17 -6.10
N ILE A 167 -2.31 -1.80 -6.90
CA ILE A 167 -2.66 -0.39 -7.11
C ILE A 167 -3.03 0.27 -5.77
N THR A 168 -3.83 -0.41 -4.95
CA THR A 168 -4.23 0.08 -3.62
C THR A 168 -3.01 0.29 -2.73
N LEU A 169 -2.10 -0.70 -2.64
CA LEU A 169 -0.88 -0.58 -1.86
C LEU A 169 0.01 0.57 -2.35
N GLY A 170 0.17 0.71 -3.67
CA GLY A 170 0.97 1.78 -4.25
C GLY A 170 0.42 3.18 -3.97
N LEU A 171 -0.90 3.35 -4.02
CA LEU A 171 -1.57 4.60 -3.64
C LEU A 171 -1.43 4.88 -2.14
N CYS A 172 -1.55 3.86 -1.29
CA CYS A 172 -1.29 4.00 0.15
C CYS A 172 0.16 4.41 0.40
N ALA A 173 1.13 3.79 -0.27
CA ALA A 173 2.55 4.14 -0.15
C ALA A 173 2.82 5.59 -0.56
N ALA A 174 2.23 6.05 -1.66
CA ALA A 174 2.33 7.46 -2.07
C ALA A 174 1.71 8.40 -1.02
N GLY A 175 0.57 8.04 -0.45
CA GLY A 175 -0.05 8.75 0.67
C GLY A 175 0.86 8.85 1.90
N LEU A 176 1.57 7.76 2.25
CA LEU A 176 2.49 7.73 3.38
C LEU A 176 3.73 8.64 3.17
N VAL A 177 4.15 8.84 1.93
CA VAL A 177 5.22 9.82 1.60
C VAL A 177 4.71 11.25 1.76
N LEU A 178 3.46 11.51 1.37
CA LEU A 178 2.90 12.87 1.40
C LEU A 178 2.39 13.28 2.80
N LEU A 179 1.95 12.32 3.61
CA LEU A 179 1.37 12.61 4.91
C LEU A 179 2.30 13.38 5.86
N PRO A 180 3.61 13.05 5.99
CA PRO A 180 4.54 13.83 6.84
C PRO A 180 4.80 15.25 6.35
N GLU A 181 4.48 15.54 5.08
CA GLU A 181 4.55 16.89 4.54
C GLU A 181 3.35 17.75 4.96
N LEU A 182 2.28 17.15 5.49
CA LEU A 182 1.07 17.83 5.94
C LEU A 182 0.97 17.86 7.46
N VAL A 183 1.22 16.72 8.10
CA VAL A 183 1.04 16.52 9.54
C VAL A 183 2.15 15.68 10.14
N TYR A 184 2.43 15.92 11.42
CA TYR A 184 3.34 15.08 12.20
C TYR A 184 2.83 14.91 13.64
N VAL A 185 3.31 13.87 14.30
CA VAL A 185 3.04 13.66 15.72
C VAL A 185 4.21 14.22 16.51
N GLN A 186 3.91 15.16 17.39
CA GLN A 186 4.91 15.76 18.27
C GLN A 186 5.40 14.72 19.28
N ASP A 187 6.70 14.59 19.36
CA ASP A 187 7.39 13.69 20.30
C ASP A 187 8.51 14.45 21.04
N ILE A 188 9.54 13.71 21.48
CA ILE A 188 10.68 14.27 22.20
C ILE A 188 11.59 15.15 21.34
N TYR A 189 11.48 15.07 20.02
CA TYR A 189 12.31 15.88 19.12
C TYR A 189 11.78 17.32 19.01
N SER A 190 12.69 18.28 19.02
CA SER A 190 12.38 19.71 18.97
C SER A 190 13.19 20.40 17.86
N GLY A 191 12.92 21.69 17.65
CA GLY A 191 13.60 22.49 16.63
C GLY A 191 13.32 22.00 15.21
N ASP A 192 14.34 21.86 14.39
CA ASP A 192 14.26 21.45 12.98
C ASP A 192 13.89 19.97 12.81
N TYR A 193 13.95 19.17 13.88
CA TYR A 193 13.71 17.72 13.85
C TYR A 193 12.32 17.32 14.33
N LYS A 194 11.39 18.25 14.58
CA LYS A 194 10.04 17.99 15.11
C LYS A 194 9.28 16.87 14.38
N ARG A 195 9.43 16.76 13.05
CA ARG A 195 8.73 15.76 12.25
C ARG A 195 9.58 14.53 11.88
N ALA A 196 10.84 14.49 12.30
CA ALA A 196 11.78 13.45 11.87
C ALA A 196 11.30 12.03 12.15
N ASN A 197 10.76 11.78 13.35
CA ASN A 197 10.24 10.46 13.73
C ASN A 197 9.01 10.06 12.92
N THR A 198 8.04 10.98 12.74
CA THR A 198 6.86 10.74 11.88
C THR A 198 7.30 10.45 10.45
N MET A 199 8.19 11.27 9.90
CA MET A 199 8.73 11.11 8.56
C MET A 199 9.42 9.75 8.39
N PHE A 200 10.33 9.39 9.30
CA PHE A 200 11.04 8.11 9.28
C PHE A 200 10.07 6.92 9.31
N LYS A 201 9.12 6.92 10.24
CA LYS A 201 8.19 5.81 10.42
C LYS A 201 7.28 5.60 9.21
N LEU A 202 6.72 6.69 8.66
CA LEU A 202 5.79 6.61 7.52
C LEU A 202 6.53 6.29 6.22
N THR A 203 7.68 6.94 5.97
CA THR A 203 8.43 6.70 4.72
C THR A 203 9.11 5.34 4.71
N TYR A 204 9.49 4.78 5.86
CA TYR A 204 9.98 3.40 5.95
C TYR A 204 8.90 2.40 5.51
N GLN A 205 7.66 2.56 5.96
CA GLN A 205 6.55 1.72 5.52
C GLN A 205 6.24 1.95 4.03
N ALA A 206 6.29 3.19 3.56
CA ALA A 206 6.13 3.48 2.13
C ALA A 206 7.18 2.75 1.28
N PHE A 207 8.44 2.71 1.73
CA PHE A 207 9.51 1.98 1.05
C PHE A 207 9.20 0.49 0.92
N ILE A 208 8.73 -0.15 1.98
CA ILE A 208 8.33 -1.56 1.96
C ILE A 208 7.18 -1.79 0.98
N LEU A 209 6.12 -0.98 1.05
CA LEU A 209 4.96 -1.12 0.18
C LEU A 209 5.32 -0.88 -1.29
N PHE A 210 6.13 0.12 -1.60
CA PHE A 210 6.64 0.34 -2.96
C PHE A 210 7.50 -0.83 -3.45
N GLY A 211 8.34 -1.40 -2.60
CA GLY A 211 9.15 -2.57 -2.94
C GLY A 211 8.29 -3.76 -3.38
N ILE A 212 7.22 -4.06 -2.62
CA ILE A 212 6.24 -5.11 -2.96
C ILE A 212 5.57 -4.78 -4.31
N CYS A 213 5.11 -3.54 -4.49
CA CYS A 213 4.44 -3.12 -5.72
C CYS A 213 5.36 -3.21 -6.94
N ILE A 214 6.59 -2.71 -6.85
CA ILE A 214 7.56 -2.74 -7.95
C ILE A 214 7.88 -4.18 -8.33
N GLY A 215 8.14 -5.05 -7.36
CA GLY A 215 8.39 -6.48 -7.59
C GLY A 215 7.23 -7.15 -8.34
N TYR A 216 6.00 -6.93 -7.89
CA TYR A 216 4.81 -7.46 -8.58
C TYR A 216 4.66 -6.88 -9.99
N ILE A 217 4.78 -5.55 -10.16
CA ILE A 217 4.59 -4.88 -11.45
C ILE A 217 5.60 -5.41 -12.48
N LEU A 218 6.87 -5.53 -12.10
CA LEU A 218 7.91 -6.07 -12.98
C LEU A 218 7.57 -7.49 -13.42
N LEU A 219 7.26 -8.39 -12.48
CA LEU A 219 6.87 -9.76 -12.79
C LEU A 219 5.63 -9.83 -13.68
N ARG A 220 4.62 -9.01 -13.38
CA ARG A 220 3.37 -8.93 -14.16
C ARG A 220 3.64 -8.50 -15.60
N LEU A 221 4.47 -7.48 -15.79
CA LEU A 221 4.83 -6.96 -17.12
C LEU A 221 5.75 -7.92 -17.88
N MET A 222 6.62 -8.68 -17.19
CA MET A 222 7.45 -9.71 -17.81
C MET A 222 6.63 -10.87 -18.37
N VAL A 223 5.50 -11.20 -17.74
CA VAL A 223 4.59 -12.27 -18.21
C VAL A 223 3.60 -11.75 -19.25
N TYR A 224 3.33 -10.42 -19.27
CA TYR A 224 2.34 -9.81 -20.12
C TYR A 224 2.86 -9.49 -21.51
N GLY A 225 2.20 -10.04 -22.54
CA GLY A 225 2.46 -9.71 -23.95
C GLY A 225 3.46 -10.61 -24.66
N GLY A 226 3.83 -10.27 -25.92
CA GLY A 226 4.72 -11.04 -26.76
C GLY A 226 6.20 -10.95 -26.36
N THR A 227 7.05 -11.81 -26.94
CA THR A 227 8.47 -12.02 -26.62
C THR A 227 9.28 -10.72 -26.47
N TRP A 228 9.13 -9.78 -27.39
CA TRP A 228 9.85 -8.50 -27.36
C TRP A 228 9.47 -7.60 -26.17
N LYS A 229 8.19 -7.61 -25.75
CA LYS A 229 7.75 -6.89 -24.54
C LYS A 229 8.36 -7.51 -23.29
N ARG A 230 8.35 -8.84 -23.20
CA ARG A 230 8.95 -9.58 -22.08
C ARG A 230 10.44 -9.25 -21.95
N ILE A 231 11.21 -9.29 -23.05
CA ILE A 231 12.64 -8.96 -23.02
C ILE A 231 12.87 -7.53 -22.52
N ARG A 232 12.13 -6.55 -23.01
CA ARG A 232 12.28 -5.14 -22.56
C ARG A 232 11.99 -4.98 -21.07
N TYR A 233 10.92 -5.58 -20.56
CA TYR A 233 10.58 -5.49 -19.14
C TYR A 233 11.57 -6.28 -18.27
N SER A 234 12.08 -7.41 -18.74
CA SER A 234 13.14 -8.15 -18.05
C SER A 234 14.42 -7.34 -17.94
N LEU A 235 14.84 -6.68 -19.02
CA LEU A 235 16.00 -5.79 -19.00
C LEU A 235 15.80 -4.60 -18.06
N ALA A 236 14.63 -3.96 -18.09
CA ALA A 236 14.31 -2.87 -17.16
C ALA A 236 14.37 -3.35 -15.69
N GLY A 237 13.81 -4.53 -15.40
CA GLY A 237 13.87 -5.14 -14.08
C GLY A 237 15.31 -5.46 -13.64
N LEU A 238 16.13 -5.98 -14.55
CA LEU A 238 17.54 -6.26 -14.28
C LEU A 238 18.33 -4.98 -13.96
N VAL A 239 18.10 -3.90 -14.72
CA VAL A 239 18.74 -2.61 -14.47
C VAL A 239 18.34 -2.06 -13.10
N LEU A 240 17.05 -2.07 -12.75
CA LEU A 240 16.58 -1.63 -11.44
C LEU A 240 17.18 -2.46 -10.29
N PHE A 241 17.26 -3.78 -10.48
CA PHE A 241 17.91 -4.68 -9.51
C PHE A 241 19.41 -4.36 -9.37
N ALA A 242 20.12 -4.17 -10.48
CA ALA A 242 21.54 -3.82 -10.46
C ALA A 242 21.79 -2.49 -9.74
N MET A 243 20.92 -1.47 -9.95
CA MET A 243 21.01 -0.20 -9.21
C MET A 243 20.85 -0.41 -7.70
N THR A 244 19.93 -1.28 -7.26
CA THR A 244 19.75 -1.61 -5.84
C THR A 244 21.00 -2.28 -5.24
N VAL A 245 21.62 -3.22 -5.98
CA VAL A 245 22.87 -3.87 -5.56
C VAL A 245 24.02 -2.86 -5.46
N CYS A 246 24.17 -1.99 -6.45
CA CYS A 246 25.19 -0.91 -6.42
C CYS A 246 24.99 0.02 -5.21
N TYR A 247 23.73 0.39 -4.90
CA TYR A 247 23.44 1.20 -3.71
C TYR A 247 23.86 0.47 -2.42
N ALA A 248 23.47 -0.81 -2.28
CA ALA A 248 23.81 -1.61 -1.09
C ALA A 248 25.34 -1.72 -0.91
N GLN A 249 26.08 -1.96 -2.00
CA GLN A 249 27.54 -2.01 -1.96
C GLN A 249 28.17 -0.70 -1.50
N ASN A 250 27.70 0.43 -2.04
CA ASN A 250 28.18 1.74 -1.65
C ASN A 250 27.84 2.11 -0.20
N ALA A 251 26.61 1.80 0.24
CA ALA A 251 26.15 2.05 1.61
C ALA A 251 26.97 1.24 2.63
N VAL A 252 27.14 -0.05 2.37
CA VAL A 252 27.96 -0.93 3.24
C VAL A 252 29.41 -0.45 3.26
N GLY A 253 29.98 -0.08 2.10
CA GLY A 253 31.32 0.45 2.02
C GLY A 253 31.52 1.77 2.78
N ALA A 254 30.50 2.62 2.81
CA ALA A 254 30.54 3.90 3.53
C ALA A 254 30.46 3.73 5.06
N TRP A 255 29.71 2.73 5.56
CA TRP A 255 29.47 2.52 6.99
C TRP A 255 30.46 1.53 7.62
N TYR A 256 30.86 0.47 6.90
CA TYR A 256 31.63 -0.65 7.45
C TYR A 256 32.98 -0.85 6.75
N GLY A 257 33.38 0.08 5.86
CA GLY A 257 34.59 -0.09 5.08
C GLY A 257 34.45 -1.12 3.95
N ASN A 258 35.58 -1.54 3.39
CA ASN A 258 35.57 -2.48 2.27
C ASN A 258 35.46 -3.93 2.78
N ILE A 259 34.23 -4.48 2.75
CA ILE A 259 33.94 -5.86 3.19
C ILE A 259 34.69 -6.96 2.41
N PHE A 260 35.26 -6.63 1.22
CA PHE A 260 36.06 -7.57 0.43
C PHE A 260 37.56 -7.51 0.80
N LYS A 261 37.98 -6.59 1.66
CA LYS A 261 39.34 -6.57 2.22
C LYS A 261 39.31 -7.13 3.63
N PRO A 262 39.96 -8.29 3.90
CA PRO A 262 39.97 -8.92 5.23
C PRO A 262 40.49 -8.00 6.36
N SER A 263 41.32 -7.01 6.02
CA SER A 263 41.89 -6.05 6.96
C SER A 263 41.09 -4.75 7.13
N GLY A 264 39.94 -4.61 6.46
CA GLY A 264 39.16 -3.38 6.44
C GLY A 264 37.73 -3.50 6.95
N TYR A 265 37.37 -4.65 7.51
CA TYR A 265 36.05 -4.87 8.10
C TYR A 265 36.10 -4.44 9.58
N GLU A 266 35.64 -3.25 9.84
CA GLU A 266 35.33 -2.80 11.19
C GLU A 266 33.88 -3.17 11.46
N GLY A 267 33.67 -4.22 12.23
CA GLY A 267 32.33 -4.65 12.63
C GLY A 267 31.71 -3.75 13.67
N LEU A 268 30.63 -4.19 14.29
CA LEU A 268 29.91 -3.47 15.36
C LEU A 268 30.75 -3.26 16.64
N ASP A 269 31.93 -3.88 16.72
CA ASP A 269 32.84 -3.81 17.87
C ASP A 269 33.97 -2.77 17.66
N ALA A 270 33.87 -1.93 16.64
CA ALA A 270 34.84 -0.85 16.38
C ALA A 270 34.56 0.42 17.16
#